data_27a0cf008cf3102c5d7b339391ff3b97
#
_entry.id   27a0cf008cf3102c5d7b339391ff3b97
#
_cell.length_a   1.000
_cell.length_b   1.000
_cell.length_c   1.000
_cell.angle_alpha   90.00
_cell.angle_beta   90.00
_cell.angle_gamma   90.00
#
_symmetry.space_group_name_H-M   'P 1'
#
loop_
_entity.id
_entity.type
_entity.pdbx_description
1 polymer ?
#
loop_
_entity_poly.entity_id
_entity_poly.type
_entity_poly.pdbx_seq_one_letter_code
_entity_poly.pdbx_strand_id
1 'polypeptide(L)'
;MRKNVLIVLILLIGAATTVLGKGVTIPNDGKTLCTAELQQAIDAIYKKGGGRLTLKAGTYLTGCIQMRSGVELYLEEGATILGSTNPRDYLIRTSSNIADNPDEITGSALIYAQGVENVALRGKGRIDGQGLALALTIDSLHHTGEMPDPNYNYRRMRPSKRPSLFYFHKCKDIEVEQLKLQSSAGWGLVFDLCENLRLSGLRVHNRAYWNNDGIDITDCRHVRISDCWVDAADDGICLKSHHAESCNYDVEVARCDIRSSASAVKFGTASWGGFRNIYVHDIKVEDTFRSAIAIECVDGGITDSILVERIDAKNTGNALFIRLGQRAGERASVLKNVTIRQLKCEVPFGRPDINYDLRGPEVDYFHNIHPAPICGIPGHPIENVLLEDIEIQYPGRATKGMAYMPLWRKGDVPEQIDKYPEFTMFGELPSWGLYLRHIRNITLKNIKLSLADDDFRPMIVDEDIEGFKFF
;
A
#
# COMPACT_ATOMS: atom_id res chain seq x y z
N MET A 1 -35.07 -15.98 -35.74
CA MET A 1 -35.17 -14.51 -35.65
C MET A 1 -34.57 -14.10 -34.29
N ARG A 2 -33.32 -13.66 -34.24
CA ARG A 2 -32.66 -13.14 -33.06
C ARG A 2 -32.82 -11.63 -33.07
N LYS A 3 -33.48 -11.08 -32.04
CA LYS A 3 -33.60 -9.63 -31.81
C LYS A 3 -32.32 -9.13 -31.14
N ASN A 4 -31.55 -8.34 -31.84
CA ASN A 4 -30.42 -7.58 -31.30
C ASN A 4 -31.02 -6.41 -30.46
N VAL A 5 -30.77 -6.41 -29.20
CA VAL A 5 -31.05 -5.24 -28.32
C VAL A 5 -29.78 -4.37 -28.32
N LEU A 6 -29.87 -3.25 -29.03
CA LEU A 6 -28.85 -2.22 -29.03
C LEU A 6 -29.02 -1.37 -27.78
N ILE A 7 -28.12 -1.53 -26.79
CA ILE A 7 -28.08 -0.67 -25.61
C ILE A 7 -27.32 0.59 -26.05
N VAL A 8 -28.03 1.69 -26.25
CA VAL A 8 -27.46 3.01 -26.47
C VAL A 8 -27.07 3.59 -25.10
N LEU A 9 -25.78 3.62 -24.82
CA LEU A 9 -25.22 4.31 -23.66
C LEU A 9 -25.24 5.82 -23.97
N ILE A 10 -26.19 6.55 -23.39
CA ILE A 10 -26.24 8.00 -23.50
C ILE A 10 -25.21 8.57 -22.51
N LEU A 11 -24.03 8.93 -23.04
CA LEU A 11 -23.07 9.76 -22.34
C LEU A 11 -23.66 11.18 -22.21
N LEU A 12 -24.19 11.50 -21.05
CA LEU A 12 -24.50 12.86 -20.67
C LEU A 12 -23.19 13.63 -20.44
N ILE A 13 -22.66 14.25 -21.48
CA ILE A 13 -21.60 15.24 -21.34
C ILE A 13 -22.30 16.50 -20.77
N GLY A 14 -22.38 16.57 -19.46
CA GLY A 14 -22.76 17.79 -18.77
C GLY A 14 -21.66 18.83 -18.93
N ALA A 15 -21.96 19.93 -19.61
CA ALA A 15 -21.09 21.08 -19.65
C ALA A 15 -20.83 21.56 -18.20
N ALA A 16 -19.58 21.43 -17.73
CA ALA A 16 -19.16 21.85 -16.42
C ALA A 16 -19.19 23.39 -16.35
N THR A 17 -20.28 23.94 -15.85
CA THR A 17 -20.34 25.37 -15.51
C THR A 17 -19.67 25.59 -14.16
N THR A 18 -18.58 26.35 -14.17
CA THR A 18 -17.94 26.86 -12.94
C THR A 18 -18.92 27.75 -12.21
N VAL A 19 -19.61 27.24 -11.20
CA VAL A 19 -20.49 28.06 -10.37
C VAL A 19 -19.74 28.41 -9.09
N LEU A 20 -18.90 29.44 -9.18
CA LEU A 20 -18.48 30.19 -8.01
C LEU A 20 -19.72 30.91 -7.47
N GLY A 21 -20.18 30.56 -6.27
CA GLY A 21 -21.18 31.35 -5.56
C GLY A 21 -20.68 32.78 -5.45
N LYS A 22 -21.52 33.76 -5.78
CA LYS A 22 -21.18 35.20 -5.64
C LYS A 22 -20.65 35.44 -4.22
N GLY A 23 -19.34 35.75 -4.08
CA GLY A 23 -18.81 36.37 -2.89
C GLY A 23 -17.69 35.68 -2.11
N VAL A 24 -17.29 34.44 -2.40
CA VAL A 24 -16.17 33.81 -1.68
C VAL A 24 -14.89 33.92 -2.51
N THR A 25 -13.94 34.71 -2.05
CA THR A 25 -12.57 34.70 -2.58
C THR A 25 -11.73 33.75 -1.74
N ILE A 26 -11.16 32.72 -2.35
CA ILE A 26 -10.28 31.77 -1.67
C ILE A 26 -8.85 32.29 -1.81
N PRO A 27 -8.16 32.64 -0.70
CA PRO A 27 -6.75 33.03 -0.72
C PRO A 27 -5.88 31.90 -1.35
N ASN A 28 -4.95 32.31 -2.21
CA ASN A 28 -4.04 31.37 -2.90
C ASN A 28 -2.58 31.87 -2.89
N ASP A 29 -2.20 32.57 -1.84
CA ASP A 29 -0.88 33.17 -1.63
C ASP A 29 0.12 32.26 -0.93
N GLY A 30 -0.31 31.04 -0.49
CA GLY A 30 0.50 30.08 0.26
C GLY A 30 0.81 30.47 1.69
N LYS A 31 0.18 31.53 2.23
CA LYS A 31 0.43 32.06 3.58
C LYS A 31 -0.84 32.18 4.41
N THR A 32 -1.90 32.64 3.79
CA THR A 32 -3.21 32.80 4.43
C THR A 32 -3.92 31.46 4.52
N LEU A 33 -4.25 31.02 5.75
CA LEU A 33 -5.03 29.80 5.96
C LEU A 33 -6.44 29.98 5.38
N CYS A 34 -6.81 29.18 4.38
CA CYS A 34 -8.07 29.30 3.65
C CYS A 34 -9.01 28.09 3.81
N THR A 35 -8.86 27.32 4.91
CA THR A 35 -9.67 26.13 5.16
C THR A 35 -11.17 26.44 5.17
N ALA A 36 -11.56 27.53 5.82
CA ALA A 36 -12.98 27.92 5.93
C ALA A 36 -13.58 28.28 4.56
N GLU A 37 -12.85 29.02 3.75
CA GLU A 37 -13.27 29.45 2.42
C GLU A 37 -13.37 28.26 1.44
N LEU A 38 -12.38 27.35 1.47
CA LEU A 38 -12.43 26.11 0.69
C LEU A 38 -13.63 25.26 1.10
N GLN A 39 -13.84 25.07 2.39
CA GLN A 39 -14.96 24.28 2.88
C GLN A 39 -16.30 24.92 2.52
N GLN A 40 -16.42 26.23 2.66
CA GLN A 40 -17.63 26.94 2.28
C GLN A 40 -17.93 26.80 0.78
N ALA A 41 -16.91 26.84 -0.08
CA ALA A 41 -17.08 26.65 -1.52
C ALA A 41 -17.56 25.20 -1.84
N ILE A 42 -16.96 24.18 -1.21
CA ILE A 42 -17.38 22.79 -1.34
C ILE A 42 -18.84 22.60 -0.88
N ASP A 43 -19.17 23.13 0.29
CA ASP A 43 -20.51 23.01 0.87
C ASP A 43 -21.57 23.76 0.03
N ALA A 44 -21.20 24.89 -0.58
CA ALA A 44 -22.10 25.64 -1.47
C ALA A 44 -22.41 24.87 -2.78
N ILE A 45 -21.42 24.16 -3.33
CA ILE A 45 -21.60 23.31 -4.51
C ILE A 45 -22.48 22.10 -4.15
N TYR A 46 -22.22 21.46 -3.05
CA TYR A 46 -23.05 20.36 -2.55
C TYR A 46 -24.51 20.76 -2.37
N LYS A 47 -24.77 21.92 -1.74
CA LYS A 47 -26.14 22.44 -1.52
C LYS A 47 -26.89 22.73 -2.81
N LYS A 48 -26.18 22.90 -3.93
CA LYS A 48 -26.77 23.10 -5.27
C LYS A 48 -26.99 21.78 -6.02
N GLY A 49 -26.72 20.65 -5.38
CA GLY A 49 -26.89 19.32 -5.99
C GLY A 49 -25.61 18.76 -6.62
N GLY A 50 -24.45 19.34 -6.33
CA GLY A 50 -23.15 18.90 -6.84
C GLY A 50 -22.55 19.83 -7.91
N GLY A 51 -21.37 19.47 -8.40
CA GLY A 51 -20.63 20.22 -9.40
C GLY A 51 -19.14 20.29 -9.14
N ARG A 52 -18.45 21.16 -9.88
CA ARG A 52 -16.98 21.27 -9.82
C ARG A 52 -16.54 22.54 -9.11
N LEU A 53 -15.62 22.38 -8.14
CA LEU A 53 -14.79 23.46 -7.61
C LEU A 53 -13.45 23.44 -8.36
N THR A 54 -13.15 24.50 -9.11
CA THR A 54 -11.88 24.63 -9.82
C THR A 54 -10.94 25.53 -9.05
N LEU A 55 -9.78 25.01 -8.67
CA LEU A 55 -8.67 25.78 -8.10
C LEU A 55 -7.70 26.14 -9.22
N LYS A 56 -7.55 27.44 -9.46
CA LYS A 56 -6.62 28.01 -10.44
C LYS A 56 -5.20 27.99 -9.91
N ALA A 57 -4.21 28.25 -10.78
CA ALA A 57 -2.81 28.39 -10.38
C ALA A 57 -2.65 29.31 -9.15
N GLY A 58 -1.88 28.82 -8.17
CA GLY A 58 -1.66 29.47 -6.88
C GLY A 58 -1.51 28.43 -5.77
N THR A 59 -1.20 28.87 -4.56
CA THR A 59 -0.98 28.00 -3.41
C THR A 59 -2.04 28.23 -2.34
N TYR A 60 -2.83 27.24 -2.04
CA TYR A 60 -3.94 27.25 -1.10
C TYR A 60 -3.51 26.58 0.19
N LEU A 61 -3.07 27.38 1.20
CA LEU A 61 -2.70 26.86 2.51
C LEU A 61 -3.97 26.46 3.28
N THR A 62 -4.08 25.18 3.66
CA THR A 62 -5.29 24.69 4.31
C THR A 62 -4.99 23.63 5.36
N GLY A 63 -5.84 23.51 6.36
CA GLY A 63 -6.00 22.33 7.20
C GLY A 63 -6.90 21.31 6.52
N CYS A 64 -7.57 20.48 7.33
CA CYS A 64 -8.46 19.44 6.81
C CYS A 64 -9.66 20.03 6.08
N ILE A 65 -9.87 19.63 4.82
CA ILE A 65 -11.11 19.89 4.06
C ILE A 65 -11.92 18.60 3.90
N GLN A 66 -13.24 18.70 3.97
CA GLN A 66 -14.17 17.59 3.89
C GLN A 66 -14.88 17.60 2.54
N MET A 67 -14.73 16.50 1.80
CA MET A 67 -15.45 16.31 0.55
C MET A 67 -16.95 16.06 0.81
N ARG A 68 -17.78 16.38 -0.16
CA ARG A 68 -19.24 16.18 -0.16
C ARG A 68 -19.66 15.39 -1.39
N SER A 69 -20.78 14.66 -1.27
CA SER A 69 -21.34 13.90 -2.38
C SER A 69 -21.62 14.78 -3.60
N GLY A 70 -21.31 14.26 -4.79
CA GLY A 70 -21.49 14.94 -6.05
C GLY A 70 -20.53 16.11 -6.30
N VAL A 71 -19.49 16.29 -5.49
CA VAL A 71 -18.53 17.40 -5.64
C VAL A 71 -17.23 16.89 -6.28
N GLU A 72 -16.82 17.56 -7.34
CA GLU A 72 -15.52 17.41 -7.96
C GLU A 72 -14.61 18.56 -7.55
N LEU A 73 -13.43 18.24 -7.03
CA LEU A 73 -12.32 19.18 -6.78
C LEU A 73 -11.34 19.06 -7.94
N TYR A 74 -11.25 20.11 -8.74
CA TYR A 74 -10.37 20.15 -9.90
C TYR A 74 -9.22 21.14 -9.70
N LEU A 75 -8.00 20.64 -9.77
CA LEU A 75 -6.79 21.46 -9.63
C LEU A 75 -6.17 21.71 -11.01
N GLU A 76 -6.20 22.96 -11.46
CA GLU A 76 -5.51 23.37 -12.69
C GLU A 76 -3.98 23.16 -12.54
N GLU A 77 -3.28 23.13 -13.65
CA GLU A 77 -1.83 23.15 -13.65
C GLU A 77 -1.31 24.41 -12.94
N GLY A 78 -0.37 24.21 -11.99
CA GLY A 78 0.11 25.30 -11.13
C GLY A 78 -0.72 25.56 -9.85
N ALA A 79 -1.88 24.90 -9.69
CA ALA A 79 -2.60 24.92 -8.42
C ALA A 79 -1.93 23.95 -7.41
N THR A 80 -1.74 24.41 -6.20
CA THR A 80 -1.21 23.60 -5.09
C THR A 80 -2.11 23.75 -3.86
N ILE A 81 -2.66 22.65 -3.37
CA ILE A 81 -3.18 22.56 -2.01
C ILE A 81 -1.99 22.27 -1.11
N LEU A 82 -1.73 23.16 -0.16
CA LEU A 82 -0.62 23.06 0.79
C LEU A 82 -1.18 22.80 2.19
N GLY A 83 -0.82 21.67 2.80
CA GLY A 83 -1.27 21.32 4.15
C GLY A 83 -0.68 22.23 5.23
N SER A 84 -1.48 22.62 6.21
CA SER A 84 -0.98 23.33 7.39
C SER A 84 0.00 22.45 8.17
N THR A 85 1.03 23.07 8.74
CA THR A 85 1.96 22.40 9.66
C THR A 85 1.51 22.44 11.12
N ASN A 86 0.36 23.09 11.40
CA ASN A 86 -0.25 23.10 12.71
C ASN A 86 -1.25 21.94 12.84
N PRO A 87 -1.00 20.93 13.70
CA PRO A 87 -1.90 19.78 13.85
C PRO A 87 -3.31 20.14 14.35
N ARG A 88 -3.50 21.31 14.95
CA ARG A 88 -4.81 21.80 15.41
C ARG A 88 -5.74 22.18 14.25
N ASP A 89 -5.20 22.36 13.04
CA ASP A 89 -5.98 22.62 11.82
C ASP A 89 -6.57 21.33 11.21
N TYR A 90 -6.26 20.16 11.80
CA TYR A 90 -6.76 18.88 11.36
C TYR A 90 -7.79 18.33 12.33
N LEU A 91 -8.92 17.87 11.80
CA LEU A 91 -9.94 17.21 12.60
C LEU A 91 -9.44 15.81 12.98
N ILE A 92 -9.33 15.54 14.26
CA ILE A 92 -9.10 14.20 14.77
C ILE A 92 -10.47 13.54 14.93
N ARG A 93 -10.77 12.55 14.10
CA ARG A 93 -11.97 11.75 14.25
C ARG A 93 -11.59 10.43 14.90
N THR A 94 -12.11 10.18 16.07
CA THR A 94 -12.12 8.85 16.64
C THR A 94 -13.19 8.05 15.91
N SER A 95 -12.80 7.25 14.93
CA SER A 95 -13.70 6.23 14.40
C SER A 95 -13.85 5.16 15.48
N SER A 96 -15.06 4.94 15.94
CA SER A 96 -15.39 3.86 16.89
C SER A 96 -15.21 2.46 16.29
N ASN A 97 -14.80 2.36 15.04
CA ASN A 97 -14.65 1.14 14.26
C ASN A 97 -13.26 0.97 13.65
N ILE A 98 -12.26 1.66 14.17
CA ILE A 98 -10.87 1.30 13.86
C ILE A 98 -10.60 0.03 14.64
N ALA A 99 -10.92 -1.10 14.02
CA ALA A 99 -10.70 -2.39 14.60
C ALA A 99 -9.20 -2.58 14.80
N ASP A 100 -8.84 -2.90 16.00
CA ASP A 100 -7.69 -3.72 16.37
C ASP A 100 -6.28 -3.21 16.09
N ASN A 101 -6.06 -2.13 15.36
CA ASN A 101 -4.78 -1.43 15.31
C ASN A 101 -4.94 0.10 15.25
N PRO A 102 -5.25 0.74 16.39
CA PRO A 102 -5.45 2.19 16.47
C PRO A 102 -4.20 3.01 16.12
N ASP A 103 -3.04 2.37 16.03
CA ASP A 103 -1.77 3.01 15.71
C ASP A 103 -1.55 3.22 14.22
N GLU A 104 -2.26 2.49 13.35
CA GLU A 104 -2.05 2.53 11.90
C GLU A 104 -2.98 3.50 11.17
N ILE A 105 -4.23 3.69 11.62
CA ILE A 105 -5.18 4.62 10.99
C ILE A 105 -5.54 5.75 11.94
N THR A 106 -5.15 6.96 11.60
CA THR A 106 -5.38 8.12 12.46
C THR A 106 -6.79 8.73 12.32
N GLY A 107 -7.54 8.42 11.24
CA GLY A 107 -8.82 9.07 10.94
C GLY A 107 -8.68 10.59 10.74
N SER A 108 -7.48 11.09 10.53
CA SER A 108 -7.14 12.48 10.28
C SER A 108 -6.44 12.62 8.94
N ALA A 109 -6.82 13.58 8.13
CA ALA A 109 -6.24 13.80 6.81
C ALA A 109 -6.36 15.25 6.35
N LEU A 110 -5.56 15.60 5.33
CA LEU A 110 -5.70 16.86 4.64
C LEU A 110 -7.00 16.90 3.83
N ILE A 111 -7.28 15.84 3.08
CA ILE A 111 -8.55 15.65 2.36
C ILE A 111 -9.31 14.49 3.01
N TYR A 112 -10.45 14.79 3.58
CA TYR A 112 -11.27 13.83 4.31
C TYR A 112 -12.62 13.61 3.64
N ALA A 113 -13.10 12.36 3.63
CA ALA A 113 -14.44 12.02 3.18
C ALA A 113 -15.02 10.87 4.01
N GLN A 114 -16.28 10.93 4.36
CA GLN A 114 -16.97 9.85 5.07
C GLN A 114 -18.42 9.71 4.59
N GLY A 115 -18.76 8.50 4.13
CA GLY A 115 -20.12 8.16 3.73
C GLY A 115 -20.64 9.02 2.56
N VAL A 116 -19.74 9.48 1.67
CA VAL A 116 -20.10 10.30 0.51
C VAL A 116 -20.03 9.49 -0.78
N GLU A 117 -20.77 9.92 -1.79
CA GLU A 117 -20.85 9.26 -3.09
C GLU A 117 -20.58 10.24 -4.24
N ASN A 118 -20.10 9.71 -5.36
CA ASN A 118 -19.83 10.49 -6.59
C ASN A 118 -18.88 11.66 -6.32
N VAL A 119 -17.69 11.36 -5.81
CA VAL A 119 -16.65 12.36 -5.53
C VAL A 119 -15.50 12.18 -6.50
N ALA A 120 -15.01 13.28 -7.05
CA ALA A 120 -13.83 13.27 -7.88
C ALA A 120 -12.78 14.29 -7.42
N LEU A 121 -11.52 13.90 -7.49
CA LEU A 121 -10.36 14.80 -7.37
C LEU A 121 -9.52 14.66 -8.63
N ARG A 122 -9.44 15.70 -9.43
CA ARG A 122 -8.82 15.64 -10.76
C ARG A 122 -7.95 16.84 -11.09
N GLY A 123 -7.14 16.70 -12.11
CA GLY A 123 -6.38 17.80 -12.70
C GLY A 123 -4.88 17.56 -12.63
N LYS A 124 -4.11 18.56 -13.06
CA LYS A 124 -2.64 18.51 -13.13
C LYS A 124 -1.94 19.23 -11.97
N GLY A 125 -2.72 19.66 -10.99
CA GLY A 125 -2.21 20.35 -9.79
C GLY A 125 -1.54 19.40 -8.82
N ARG A 126 -1.21 19.97 -7.66
CA ARG A 126 -0.47 19.28 -6.59
C ARG A 126 -1.23 19.34 -5.28
N ILE A 127 -1.09 18.30 -4.48
CA ILE A 127 -1.47 18.29 -3.06
C ILE A 127 -0.22 17.89 -2.27
N ASP A 128 0.20 18.79 -1.37
CA ASP A 128 1.40 18.65 -0.56
C ASP A 128 1.03 18.76 0.91
N GLY A 129 1.23 17.69 1.66
CA GLY A 129 0.88 17.62 3.09
C GLY A 129 1.88 18.30 4.02
N GLN A 130 3.03 18.77 3.52
CA GLN A 130 4.14 19.27 4.36
C GLN A 130 4.52 18.29 5.49
N GLY A 131 4.46 17.01 5.23
CA GLY A 131 4.42 15.93 6.21
C GLY A 131 5.58 15.93 7.19
N LEU A 132 6.81 16.22 6.75
CA LEU A 132 7.95 16.31 7.66
C LEU A 132 7.75 17.44 8.68
N ALA A 133 7.41 18.64 8.23
CA ALA A 133 7.22 19.78 9.11
C ALA A 133 6.04 19.55 10.08
N LEU A 134 4.94 18.99 9.58
CA LEU A 134 3.78 18.64 10.39
C LEU A 134 4.12 17.57 11.44
N ALA A 135 4.81 16.49 11.05
CA ALA A 135 5.19 15.41 11.97
C ALA A 135 6.14 15.90 13.06
N LEU A 136 7.14 16.73 12.71
CA LEU A 136 8.05 17.33 13.68
C LEU A 136 7.35 18.33 14.62
N THR A 137 6.34 19.04 14.15
CA THR A 137 5.51 19.91 15.01
C THR A 137 4.72 19.06 16.01
N ILE A 138 4.10 17.96 15.58
CA ILE A 138 3.38 17.02 16.47
C ILE A 138 4.34 16.44 17.52
N ASP A 139 5.52 16.00 17.08
CA ASP A 139 6.57 15.47 17.93
C ASP A 139 7.01 16.49 19.02
N SER A 140 7.27 17.73 18.60
CA SER A 140 7.60 18.83 19.52
C SER A 140 6.50 19.08 20.54
N LEU A 141 5.24 19.14 20.10
CA LEU A 141 4.09 19.37 21.00
C LEU A 141 3.86 18.21 22.00
N HIS A 142 4.23 16.96 21.60
CA HIS A 142 4.26 15.85 22.55
C HIS A 142 5.30 16.07 23.64
N HIS A 143 6.53 16.39 23.26
CA HIS A 143 7.64 16.55 24.21
C HIS A 143 7.51 17.79 25.10
N THR A 144 6.85 18.84 24.65
CA THR A 144 6.52 20.02 25.49
C THR A 144 5.34 19.76 26.43
N GLY A 145 4.60 18.67 26.23
CA GLY A 145 3.40 18.34 27.01
C GLY A 145 2.15 19.11 26.57
N GLU A 146 2.22 19.91 25.49
CA GLU A 146 1.06 20.63 24.95
C GLU A 146 0.04 19.73 24.23
N MET A 147 0.52 18.64 23.59
CA MET A 147 -0.30 17.61 22.97
C MET A 147 0.32 16.23 23.25
N PRO A 148 0.15 15.69 24.48
CA PRO A 148 0.75 14.41 24.83
C PRO A 148 0.11 13.27 24.03
N ASP A 149 0.95 12.41 23.48
CA ASP A 149 0.54 11.21 22.76
C ASP A 149 0.78 9.98 23.65
N PRO A 150 -0.27 9.35 24.18
CA PRO A 150 -0.14 8.18 25.07
C PRO A 150 0.44 6.95 24.37
N ASN A 151 0.38 6.92 23.03
CA ASN A 151 0.88 5.83 22.21
C ASN A 151 2.17 6.21 21.46
N TYR A 152 2.92 7.21 21.96
CA TYR A 152 4.18 7.62 21.35
C TYR A 152 5.17 6.47 21.27
N ASN A 153 5.75 6.25 20.09
CA ASN A 153 6.69 5.16 19.89
C ASN A 153 8.12 5.60 20.23
N TYR A 154 8.54 5.35 21.46
CA TYR A 154 9.88 5.69 21.94
C TYR A 154 11.02 4.84 21.34
N ARG A 155 10.71 3.69 20.72
CA ARG A 155 11.73 2.89 20.02
C ARG A 155 12.11 3.51 18.67
N ARG A 156 11.16 4.15 18.01
CA ARG A 156 11.35 4.80 16.70
C ARG A 156 11.25 6.33 16.79
N MET A 157 11.11 6.90 17.97
CA MET A 157 10.98 8.33 18.25
C MET A 157 9.97 9.00 17.31
N ARG A 158 8.73 8.54 17.35
CA ARG A 158 7.68 9.07 16.47
C ARG A 158 6.32 9.14 17.17
N PRO A 159 5.53 10.18 16.88
CA PRO A 159 4.14 10.26 17.33
C PRO A 159 3.29 9.20 16.64
N SER A 160 2.31 8.64 17.36
CA SER A 160 1.39 7.63 16.84
C SER A 160 0.38 8.22 15.86
N LYS A 161 -0.14 9.41 16.15
CA LYS A 161 -1.18 10.07 15.34
C LYS A 161 -0.61 11.14 14.46
N ARG A 162 -0.71 10.93 13.15
CA ARG A 162 -0.20 11.85 12.12
C ARG A 162 -1.16 11.85 10.94
N PRO A 163 -1.58 13.01 10.43
CA PRO A 163 -2.52 13.07 9.31
C PRO A 163 -2.00 12.42 8.03
N SER A 164 -2.88 11.70 7.36
CA SER A 164 -2.70 11.23 5.98
C SER A 164 -2.95 12.37 4.97
N LEU A 165 -2.54 12.19 3.71
CA LEU A 165 -3.01 13.11 2.66
C LEU A 165 -4.51 12.94 2.44
N PHE A 166 -4.95 11.70 2.23
CA PHE A 166 -6.36 11.36 2.04
C PHE A 166 -6.79 10.33 3.09
N TYR A 167 -8.02 10.50 3.59
CA TYR A 167 -8.71 9.47 4.33
C TYR A 167 -10.18 9.44 3.92
N PHE A 168 -10.54 8.42 3.14
CA PHE A 168 -11.90 8.20 2.64
C PHE A 168 -12.47 6.95 3.30
N HIS A 169 -13.56 7.12 4.05
CA HIS A 169 -14.18 6.05 4.82
C HIS A 169 -15.63 5.82 4.39
N LYS A 170 -15.96 4.58 4.02
CA LYS A 170 -17.32 4.18 3.58
C LYS A 170 -17.86 5.08 2.47
N CYS A 171 -17.02 5.40 1.49
CA CYS A 171 -17.37 6.21 0.34
C CYS A 171 -17.65 5.34 -0.87
N LYS A 172 -18.41 5.87 -1.84
CA LYS A 172 -18.78 5.15 -3.06
C LYS A 172 -18.60 6.02 -4.31
N ASP A 173 -18.24 5.37 -5.42
CA ASP A 173 -18.04 6.02 -6.72
C ASP A 173 -17.03 7.17 -6.62
N ILE A 174 -15.78 6.82 -6.29
CA ILE A 174 -14.69 7.76 -6.06
C ILE A 174 -13.69 7.69 -7.22
N GLU A 175 -13.32 8.85 -7.74
CA GLU A 175 -12.31 8.98 -8.78
C GLU A 175 -11.19 9.96 -8.38
N VAL A 176 -9.93 9.53 -8.52
CA VAL A 176 -8.76 10.39 -8.34
C VAL A 176 -7.86 10.26 -9.55
N GLU A 177 -7.63 11.37 -10.27
CA GLU A 177 -6.97 11.32 -11.57
C GLU A 177 -5.92 12.43 -11.76
N GLN A 178 -4.75 12.03 -12.30
CA GLN A 178 -3.68 12.87 -12.83
C GLN A 178 -3.03 13.86 -11.84
N LEU A 179 -3.33 13.76 -10.56
CA LEU A 179 -2.78 14.62 -9.52
C LEU A 179 -1.35 14.25 -9.12
N LYS A 180 -0.59 15.25 -8.68
CA LYS A 180 0.69 15.10 -7.98
C LYS A 180 0.43 15.17 -6.49
N LEU A 181 0.74 14.10 -5.77
CA LEU A 181 0.42 13.89 -4.36
C LEU A 181 1.71 13.64 -3.59
N GLN A 182 1.99 14.41 -2.54
CA GLN A 182 3.27 14.30 -1.87
C GLN A 182 3.24 14.63 -0.39
N SER A 183 4.24 14.13 0.33
CA SER A 183 4.63 14.57 1.67
C SER A 183 3.53 14.48 2.71
N SER A 184 2.95 13.30 2.90
CA SER A 184 2.08 13.02 4.05
C SER A 184 2.87 12.98 5.37
N ALA A 185 2.24 13.25 6.49
CA ALA A 185 2.85 13.03 7.80
C ALA A 185 2.77 11.54 8.25
N GLY A 186 1.85 10.78 7.69
CA GLY A 186 1.68 9.34 7.88
C GLY A 186 1.44 8.65 6.54
N TRP A 187 0.50 7.72 6.48
CA TRP A 187 0.09 7.08 5.22
C TRP A 187 -0.33 8.10 4.17
N GLY A 188 -0.12 7.77 2.90
CA GLY A 188 -0.45 8.65 1.79
C GLY A 188 -1.95 8.76 1.55
N LEU A 189 -2.45 7.93 0.65
CA LEU A 189 -3.85 7.88 0.27
C LEU A 189 -4.51 6.68 0.93
N VAL A 190 -5.44 6.91 1.82
CA VAL A 190 -6.15 5.86 2.55
C VAL A 190 -7.61 5.80 2.12
N PHE A 191 -8.02 4.64 1.63
CA PHE A 191 -9.40 4.32 1.30
C PHE A 191 -9.83 3.13 2.16
N ASP A 192 -10.81 3.33 3.02
CA ASP A 192 -11.28 2.37 3.99
C ASP A 192 -12.77 2.07 3.79
N LEU A 193 -13.12 0.79 3.58
CA LEU A 193 -14.48 0.33 3.31
C LEU A 193 -15.18 1.07 2.14
N CYS A 194 -14.40 1.47 1.12
CA CYS A 194 -14.92 2.17 -0.05
C CYS A 194 -15.35 1.18 -1.16
N GLU A 195 -16.25 1.64 -2.03
CA GLU A 195 -16.77 0.87 -3.16
C GLU A 195 -16.68 1.67 -4.46
N ASN A 196 -16.35 1.01 -5.58
CA ASN A 196 -16.20 1.62 -6.90
C ASN A 196 -15.14 2.74 -6.90
N LEU A 197 -13.91 2.36 -6.63
CA LEU A 197 -12.77 3.27 -6.55
C LEU A 197 -11.94 3.22 -7.83
N ARG A 198 -11.67 4.35 -8.44
CA ARG A 198 -10.77 4.50 -9.59
C ARG A 198 -9.65 5.49 -9.30
N LEU A 199 -8.42 5.02 -9.33
CA LEU A 199 -7.21 5.81 -9.20
C LEU A 199 -6.38 5.69 -10.48
N SER A 200 -6.12 6.79 -11.19
CA SER A 200 -5.40 6.70 -12.46
C SER A 200 -4.48 7.88 -12.75
N GLY A 201 -3.33 7.57 -13.34
CA GLY A 201 -2.35 8.58 -13.76
C GLY A 201 -1.78 9.42 -12.61
N LEU A 202 -1.78 8.90 -11.39
CA LEU A 202 -1.30 9.60 -10.21
C LEU A 202 0.22 9.59 -10.15
N ARG A 203 0.79 10.68 -9.65
CA ARG A 203 2.18 10.75 -9.25
C ARG A 203 2.26 10.92 -7.74
N VAL A 204 2.52 9.85 -7.03
CA VAL A 204 2.61 9.80 -5.56
C VAL A 204 4.07 9.79 -5.14
N HIS A 205 4.51 10.82 -4.38
CA HIS A 205 5.84 10.89 -3.79
C HIS A 205 5.71 11.09 -2.27
N ASN A 206 5.71 10.00 -1.53
CA ASN A 206 5.46 10.02 -0.09
C ASN A 206 6.66 9.50 0.69
N ARG A 207 7.66 10.38 0.90
CA ARG A 207 8.93 10.07 1.57
C ARG A 207 9.32 11.10 2.62
N ALA A 208 8.35 11.67 3.32
CA ALA A 208 8.58 12.76 4.26
C ALA A 208 8.93 12.28 5.67
N TYR A 209 8.34 11.16 6.12
CA TYR A 209 8.47 10.70 7.51
C TYR A 209 8.25 9.18 7.61
N TRP A 210 8.13 8.65 8.83
CA TRP A 210 7.78 7.25 9.11
C TRP A 210 6.40 6.86 8.58
N ASN A 211 6.24 5.61 8.15
CA ASN A 211 4.98 5.05 7.63
C ASN A 211 4.39 5.92 6.50
N ASN A 212 5.22 6.33 5.59
CA ASN A 212 4.79 7.03 4.39
C ASN A 212 4.50 6.03 3.28
N ASP A 213 3.45 5.22 3.48
CA ASP A 213 2.88 4.37 2.45
C ASP A 213 2.38 5.22 1.28
N GLY A 214 2.34 4.68 0.08
CA GLY A 214 1.87 5.40 -1.10
C GLY A 214 0.35 5.40 -1.19
N ILE A 215 -0.23 4.24 -1.46
CA ILE A 215 -1.68 4.03 -1.64
C ILE A 215 -2.11 2.84 -0.79
N ASP A 216 -3.00 3.06 0.15
CA ASP A 216 -3.57 2.06 1.05
C ASP A 216 -5.04 1.80 0.72
N ILE A 217 -5.35 0.58 0.37
CA ILE A 217 -6.71 0.11 0.09
C ILE A 217 -7.11 -0.85 1.20
N THR A 218 -8.06 -0.44 2.04
CA THR A 218 -8.48 -1.21 3.21
C THR A 218 -9.91 -1.68 3.06
N ASP A 219 -10.11 -3.00 2.94
CA ASP A 219 -11.44 -3.62 2.86
C ASP A 219 -12.38 -3.00 1.80
N CYS A 220 -11.81 -2.55 0.68
CA CYS A 220 -12.54 -1.92 -0.42
C CYS A 220 -13.00 -2.94 -1.47
N ARG A 221 -13.99 -2.54 -2.27
CA ARG A 221 -14.55 -3.38 -3.34
C ARG A 221 -14.59 -2.64 -4.67
N HIS A 222 -14.36 -3.38 -5.77
CA HIS A 222 -14.38 -2.85 -7.13
C HIS A 222 -13.40 -1.69 -7.31
N VAL A 223 -12.11 -1.99 -7.05
CA VAL A 223 -11.03 -1.01 -7.09
C VAL A 223 -10.22 -1.17 -8.36
N ARG A 224 -9.89 -0.07 -9.02
CA ARG A 224 -9.03 -0.01 -10.21
C ARG A 224 -7.95 1.05 -9.99
N ILE A 225 -6.71 0.61 -9.93
CA ILE A 225 -5.52 1.47 -9.81
C ILE A 225 -4.69 1.27 -11.07
N SER A 226 -4.45 2.33 -11.84
CA SER A 226 -3.71 2.19 -13.08
C SER A 226 -2.86 3.40 -13.44
N ASP A 227 -1.80 3.14 -14.19
CA ASP A 227 -0.98 4.16 -14.82
C ASP A 227 -0.38 5.15 -13.78
N CYS A 228 -0.10 4.65 -12.57
CA CYS A 228 0.42 5.45 -11.46
C CYS A 228 1.94 5.29 -11.31
N TRP A 229 2.60 6.38 -10.93
CA TRP A 229 3.98 6.36 -10.44
C TRP A 229 3.96 6.58 -8.93
N VAL A 230 4.57 5.67 -8.18
CA VAL A 230 4.56 5.69 -6.71
C VAL A 230 6.00 5.56 -6.18
N ASP A 231 6.40 6.51 -5.34
CA ASP A 231 7.67 6.48 -4.60
C ASP A 231 7.35 6.71 -3.11
N ALA A 232 7.46 5.65 -2.32
CA ALA A 232 7.02 5.61 -0.93
C ALA A 232 8.17 5.27 0.03
N ALA A 233 8.15 5.86 1.21
CA ALA A 233 9.11 5.54 2.28
C ALA A 233 8.68 4.34 3.12
N ASP A 234 7.51 3.79 2.89
CA ASP A 234 7.03 2.51 3.39
C ASP A 234 6.43 1.74 2.20
N ASP A 235 5.36 0.98 2.36
CA ASP A 235 4.78 0.18 1.27
C ASP A 235 4.28 1.05 0.10
N GLY A 236 4.49 0.61 -1.13
CA GLY A 236 4.12 1.38 -2.34
C GLY A 236 2.62 1.41 -2.57
N ILE A 237 2.04 0.28 -3.01
CA ILE A 237 0.61 0.04 -3.10
C ILE A 237 0.28 -1.10 -2.15
N CYS A 238 -0.52 -0.82 -1.14
CA CYS A 238 -0.79 -1.75 -0.06
C CYS A 238 -2.28 -2.05 0.07
N LEU A 239 -2.63 -3.34 0.05
CA LEU A 239 -3.96 -3.81 0.38
C LEU A 239 -3.95 -4.24 1.85
N LYS A 240 -4.77 -3.64 2.68
CA LYS A 240 -4.91 -3.98 4.11
C LYS A 240 -6.34 -4.47 4.39
N SER A 241 -6.52 -5.27 5.41
CA SER A 241 -7.85 -5.68 5.86
C SER A 241 -7.91 -5.56 7.38
N HIS A 242 -8.64 -4.56 7.86
CA HIS A 242 -8.79 -4.25 9.28
C HIS A 242 -10.11 -4.75 9.86
N HIS A 243 -11.06 -5.13 9.01
CA HIS A 243 -12.41 -5.51 9.41
C HIS A 243 -12.66 -7.00 9.13
N ALA A 244 -12.78 -7.80 10.19
CA ALA A 244 -12.96 -9.26 10.07
C ALA A 244 -14.19 -9.67 9.23
N GLU A 245 -15.21 -8.82 9.18
CA GLU A 245 -16.45 -9.03 8.43
C GLU A 245 -16.41 -8.45 7.00
N SER A 246 -15.29 -7.86 6.59
CA SER A 246 -15.09 -7.29 5.27
C SER A 246 -13.84 -7.87 4.61
N CYS A 247 -13.52 -7.47 3.39
CA CYS A 247 -12.27 -7.83 2.72
C CYS A 247 -12.05 -6.92 1.51
N ASN A 248 -10.81 -6.83 1.05
CA ASN A 248 -10.58 -6.33 -0.30
C ASN A 248 -11.12 -7.34 -1.31
N TYR A 249 -11.99 -6.90 -2.19
CA TYR A 249 -12.63 -7.74 -3.20
C TYR A 249 -12.68 -7.07 -4.57
N ASP A 250 -12.31 -7.81 -5.60
CA ASP A 250 -12.28 -7.31 -6.99
C ASP A 250 -11.41 -6.05 -7.13
N VAL A 251 -10.11 -6.23 -6.85
CA VAL A 251 -9.11 -5.16 -6.97
C VAL A 251 -8.18 -5.45 -8.14
N GLU A 252 -7.99 -4.47 -9.01
CA GLU A 252 -7.00 -4.52 -10.09
C GLU A 252 -5.96 -3.41 -9.90
N VAL A 253 -4.68 -3.78 -9.98
CA VAL A 253 -3.54 -2.86 -10.00
C VAL A 253 -2.76 -3.10 -11.29
N ALA A 254 -2.67 -2.09 -12.15
CA ALA A 254 -2.15 -2.25 -13.51
C ALA A 254 -1.25 -1.10 -13.95
N ARG A 255 -0.19 -1.43 -14.71
CA ARG A 255 0.67 -0.43 -15.39
C ARG A 255 1.18 0.65 -14.44
N CYS A 256 1.72 0.22 -13.30
CA CYS A 256 2.28 1.13 -12.31
C CYS A 256 3.81 0.98 -12.25
N ASP A 257 4.49 2.10 -12.06
CA ASP A 257 5.92 2.16 -11.76
C ASP A 257 6.07 2.45 -10.26
N ILE A 258 6.74 1.55 -9.50
CA ILE A 258 6.76 1.62 -8.04
C ILE A 258 8.20 1.53 -7.53
N ARG A 259 8.53 2.45 -6.62
CA ARG A 259 9.68 2.43 -5.74
C ARG A 259 9.22 2.47 -4.28
N SER A 260 9.85 1.68 -3.40
CA SER A 260 9.43 1.60 -1.99
C SER A 260 10.61 1.31 -1.07
N SER A 261 10.61 1.91 0.12
CA SER A 261 11.55 1.51 1.18
C SER A 261 11.02 0.34 2.01
N ALA A 262 9.88 -0.20 1.65
CA ALA A 262 9.36 -1.47 2.13
C ALA A 262 9.01 -2.36 0.93
N SER A 263 7.78 -2.80 0.75
CA SER A 263 7.38 -3.63 -0.38
C SER A 263 6.66 -2.82 -1.46
N ALA A 264 6.91 -3.14 -2.74
CA ALA A 264 6.30 -2.39 -3.84
C ALA A 264 4.79 -2.62 -3.92
N VAL A 265 4.36 -3.89 -3.98
CA VAL A 265 2.95 -4.27 -3.86
C VAL A 265 2.81 -5.23 -2.71
N LYS A 266 1.97 -4.87 -1.73
CA LYS A 266 1.80 -5.65 -0.51
C LYS A 266 0.32 -5.93 -0.21
N PHE A 267 0.07 -7.14 0.26
CA PHE A 267 -1.18 -7.59 0.86
C PHE A 267 -0.91 -7.78 2.36
N GLY A 268 -1.53 -6.99 3.19
CA GLY A 268 -1.28 -7.00 4.63
C GLY A 268 -0.49 -5.76 5.12
N THR A 269 0.15 -5.81 6.27
CA THR A 269 0.15 -6.96 7.19
C THR A 269 -1.24 -7.23 7.78
N ALA A 270 -2.02 -6.19 8.11
CA ALA A 270 -3.37 -6.37 8.60
C ALA A 270 -4.22 -7.14 7.57
N SER A 271 -4.75 -8.30 8.00
CA SER A 271 -5.41 -9.27 7.13
C SER A 271 -6.59 -9.99 7.82
N TRP A 272 -7.40 -9.23 8.57
CA TRP A 272 -8.51 -9.77 9.36
C TRP A 272 -9.63 -10.39 8.53
N GLY A 273 -10.07 -9.74 7.46
CA GLY A 273 -11.06 -10.29 6.51
C GLY A 273 -10.41 -10.90 5.28
N GLY A 274 -9.25 -10.38 4.89
CA GLY A 274 -8.41 -10.90 3.82
C GLY A 274 -8.60 -10.25 2.46
N PHE A 275 -8.21 -10.99 1.39
CA PHE A 275 -8.09 -10.49 0.03
C PHE A 275 -8.66 -11.51 -0.94
N ARG A 276 -9.58 -11.12 -1.82
CA ARG A 276 -10.22 -12.04 -2.75
C ARG A 276 -10.40 -11.45 -4.13
N ASN A 277 -10.13 -12.25 -5.16
CA ASN A 277 -10.27 -11.83 -6.56
C ASN A 277 -9.41 -10.59 -6.85
N ILE A 278 -8.09 -10.73 -6.66
CA ILE A 278 -7.14 -9.63 -6.84
C ILE A 278 -6.29 -9.90 -8.09
N TYR A 279 -6.15 -8.90 -8.93
CA TYR A 279 -5.34 -8.94 -10.15
C TYR A 279 -4.30 -7.83 -10.16
N VAL A 280 -3.02 -8.20 -10.15
CA VAL A 280 -1.88 -7.28 -10.22
C VAL A 280 -1.09 -7.58 -11.48
N HIS A 281 -0.90 -6.59 -12.36
CA HIS A 281 -0.20 -6.85 -13.61
C HIS A 281 0.46 -5.63 -14.24
N ASP A 282 1.45 -5.91 -15.10
CA ASP A 282 2.21 -4.88 -15.82
C ASP A 282 2.85 -3.87 -14.85
N ILE A 283 3.53 -4.38 -13.83
CA ILE A 283 4.17 -3.56 -12.78
C ILE A 283 5.67 -3.52 -13.01
N LYS A 284 6.23 -2.31 -12.98
CA LYS A 284 7.66 -2.09 -12.86
C LYS A 284 8.01 -1.71 -11.43
N VAL A 285 9.04 -2.37 -10.92
CA VAL A 285 9.55 -2.14 -9.57
C VAL A 285 11.02 -1.77 -9.67
N GLU A 286 11.41 -0.67 -9.05
CA GLU A 286 12.81 -0.23 -9.01
C GLU A 286 13.18 0.18 -7.58
N ASP A 287 14.43 0.00 -7.21
CA ASP A 287 15.01 0.48 -5.94
C ASP A 287 14.11 0.19 -4.72
N THR A 288 13.62 -1.03 -4.62
CA THR A 288 12.71 -1.43 -3.55
C THR A 288 13.45 -2.21 -2.48
N PHE A 289 13.31 -1.77 -1.22
CA PHE A 289 14.11 -2.29 -0.11
C PHE A 289 13.74 -3.73 0.29
N ARG A 290 12.44 -4.06 0.27
CA ARG A 290 11.92 -5.40 0.59
C ARG A 290 11.47 -6.13 -0.67
N SER A 291 10.24 -6.58 -0.69
CA SER A 291 9.72 -7.45 -1.74
C SER A 291 9.08 -6.68 -2.89
N ALA A 292 9.29 -7.14 -4.13
CA ALA A 292 8.50 -6.67 -5.26
C ALA A 292 7.02 -7.00 -5.03
N ILE A 293 6.74 -8.23 -4.60
CA ILE A 293 5.39 -8.72 -4.26
C ILE A 293 5.43 -9.38 -2.88
N ALA A 294 4.61 -8.91 -1.94
CA ALA A 294 4.41 -9.53 -0.64
C ALA A 294 2.93 -9.88 -0.43
N ILE A 295 2.63 -11.15 -0.17
CA ILE A 295 1.27 -11.65 0.09
C ILE A 295 1.25 -12.24 1.49
N GLU A 296 0.65 -11.51 2.42
CA GLU A 296 0.63 -11.85 3.84
C GLU A 296 -0.81 -12.05 4.32
N CYS A 297 -1.10 -13.20 4.90
CA CYS A 297 -2.38 -13.50 5.54
C CYS A 297 -2.13 -14.07 6.93
N VAL A 298 -2.18 -13.22 7.96
CA VAL A 298 -1.66 -13.55 9.29
C VAL A 298 -2.58 -13.20 10.47
N ASP A 299 -3.76 -12.63 10.21
CA ASP A 299 -4.70 -12.18 11.25
C ASP A 299 -6.08 -12.87 11.17
N GLY A 300 -6.13 -14.10 10.64
CA GLY A 300 -7.36 -14.89 10.57
C GLY A 300 -8.23 -14.62 9.34
N GLY A 301 -7.76 -13.85 8.37
CA GLY A 301 -8.47 -13.59 7.12
C GLY A 301 -8.41 -14.72 6.10
N ILE A 302 -9.07 -14.52 4.97
CA ILE A 302 -9.08 -15.44 3.84
C ILE A 302 -8.51 -14.73 2.61
N THR A 303 -7.35 -15.21 2.16
CA THR A 303 -6.74 -14.79 0.89
C THR A 303 -7.00 -15.85 -0.16
N ASP A 304 -7.70 -15.50 -1.24
CA ASP A 304 -8.14 -16.45 -2.26
C ASP A 304 -8.20 -15.80 -3.65
N SER A 305 -7.83 -16.56 -4.68
CA SER A 305 -7.93 -16.12 -6.07
C SER A 305 -7.09 -14.87 -6.35
N ILE A 306 -5.78 -15.01 -6.18
CA ILE A 306 -4.80 -13.96 -6.44
C ILE A 306 -4.07 -14.30 -7.75
N LEU A 307 -4.07 -13.35 -8.68
CA LEU A 307 -3.29 -13.43 -9.91
C LEU A 307 -2.31 -12.25 -9.97
N VAL A 308 -1.03 -12.57 -10.09
CA VAL A 308 0.05 -11.59 -10.31
C VAL A 308 0.79 -11.96 -11.59
N GLU A 309 0.93 -11.03 -12.53
CA GLU A 309 1.64 -11.35 -13.78
C GLU A 309 2.31 -10.13 -14.42
N ARG A 310 3.32 -10.40 -15.24
CA ARG A 310 4.11 -9.38 -15.95
C ARG A 310 4.71 -8.34 -15.02
N ILE A 311 5.54 -8.83 -14.11
CA ILE A 311 6.29 -8.02 -13.14
C ILE A 311 7.74 -7.91 -13.58
N ASP A 312 8.26 -6.71 -13.73
CA ASP A 312 9.68 -6.43 -14.00
C ASP A 312 10.26 -5.65 -12.81
N ALA A 313 11.11 -6.31 -12.02
CA ALA A 313 11.69 -5.76 -10.81
C ALA A 313 13.21 -5.69 -10.93
N LYS A 314 13.78 -4.51 -10.66
CA LYS A 314 15.22 -4.26 -10.66
C LYS A 314 15.67 -3.65 -9.36
N ASN A 315 16.89 -3.99 -8.96
CA ASN A 315 17.47 -3.48 -7.71
C ASN A 315 16.46 -3.61 -6.56
N THR A 316 15.93 -4.83 -6.34
CA THR A 316 14.85 -5.11 -5.38
C THR A 316 15.32 -6.16 -4.37
N GLY A 317 15.14 -5.91 -3.08
CA GLY A 317 15.69 -6.73 -1.99
C GLY A 317 15.18 -8.18 -1.95
N ASN A 318 13.96 -8.42 -2.44
CA ASN A 318 13.38 -9.76 -2.57
C ASN A 318 12.35 -9.77 -3.72
N ALA A 319 12.31 -10.85 -4.48
CA ALA A 319 11.36 -10.97 -5.58
C ALA A 319 9.93 -11.20 -5.10
N LEU A 320 9.77 -12.12 -4.14
CA LEU A 320 8.48 -12.65 -3.74
C LEU A 320 8.51 -13.11 -2.28
N PHE A 321 7.51 -12.72 -1.52
CA PHE A 321 7.24 -13.19 -0.17
C PHE A 321 5.77 -13.60 -0.04
N ILE A 322 5.51 -14.87 0.32
CA ILE A 322 4.15 -15.35 0.60
C ILE A 322 4.11 -15.96 1.98
N ARG A 323 3.29 -15.41 2.85
CA ARG A 323 3.20 -15.84 4.25
C ARG A 323 1.76 -16.06 4.69
N LEU A 324 1.49 -17.26 5.17
CA LEU A 324 0.35 -17.55 6.02
C LEU A 324 0.85 -17.66 7.46
N GLY A 325 0.20 -16.99 8.39
CA GLY A 325 0.51 -16.99 9.82
C GLY A 325 -0.74 -16.87 10.68
N GLN A 326 -0.53 -16.71 11.98
CA GLN A 326 -1.60 -16.45 12.95
C GLN A 326 -1.08 -15.48 14.01
N ARG A 327 -0.96 -14.21 13.62
CA ARG A 327 -0.43 -13.15 14.46
C ARG A 327 -1.47 -12.67 15.48
N ALA A 328 -2.73 -12.66 15.10
CA ALA A 328 -3.83 -12.18 15.91
C ALA A 328 -5.10 -13.03 15.72
N GLY A 329 -5.98 -12.96 16.72
CA GLY A 329 -7.26 -13.66 16.71
C GLY A 329 -7.16 -15.18 16.96
N GLU A 330 -8.31 -15.81 17.12
CA GLU A 330 -8.44 -17.25 17.32
C GLU A 330 -8.68 -18.01 16.00
N ARG A 331 -9.18 -17.30 14.98
CA ARG A 331 -9.48 -17.88 13.67
C ARG A 331 -8.19 -18.08 12.89
N ALA A 332 -7.96 -19.30 12.39
CA ALA A 332 -6.84 -19.58 11.52
C ALA A 332 -6.97 -18.83 10.19
N SER A 333 -5.86 -18.26 9.71
CA SER A 333 -5.78 -17.67 8.39
C SER A 333 -5.90 -18.73 7.30
N VAL A 334 -6.41 -18.35 6.13
CA VAL A 334 -6.48 -19.19 4.93
C VAL A 334 -5.83 -18.45 3.76
N LEU A 335 -4.87 -19.10 3.09
CA LEU A 335 -4.23 -18.56 1.90
C LEU A 335 -4.22 -19.62 0.81
N LYS A 336 -4.90 -19.36 -0.31
CA LYS A 336 -5.04 -20.35 -1.38
C LYS A 336 -5.25 -19.74 -2.76
N ASN A 337 -5.04 -20.57 -3.79
CA ASN A 337 -5.28 -20.22 -5.19
C ASN A 337 -4.49 -18.98 -5.62
N VAL A 338 -3.17 -19.04 -5.47
CA VAL A 338 -2.24 -17.98 -5.85
C VAL A 338 -1.52 -18.36 -7.13
N THR A 339 -1.63 -17.54 -8.14
CA THR A 339 -0.90 -17.68 -9.41
C THR A 339 0.01 -16.48 -9.60
N ILE A 340 1.30 -16.74 -9.76
CA ILE A 340 2.29 -15.73 -10.12
C ILE A 340 2.99 -16.19 -11.39
N ARG A 341 2.96 -15.35 -12.43
CA ARG A 341 3.56 -15.70 -13.70
C ARG A 341 4.22 -14.51 -14.39
N GLN A 342 5.21 -14.80 -15.23
CA GLN A 342 5.94 -13.78 -15.97
C GLN A 342 6.54 -12.72 -15.02
N LEU A 343 7.23 -13.19 -13.97
CA LEU A 343 7.93 -12.33 -13.03
C LEU A 343 9.42 -12.39 -13.34
N LYS A 344 10.02 -11.24 -13.55
CA LYS A 344 11.46 -11.06 -13.66
C LYS A 344 11.96 -10.17 -12.53
N CYS A 345 13.01 -10.60 -11.82
CA CYS A 345 13.57 -9.83 -10.71
C CYS A 345 15.10 -9.92 -10.69
N GLU A 346 15.74 -8.78 -10.46
CA GLU A 346 17.15 -8.67 -10.12
C GLU A 346 17.26 -8.26 -8.64
N VAL A 347 17.82 -9.17 -7.84
CA VAL A 347 18.10 -8.96 -6.41
C VAL A 347 19.59 -8.63 -6.26
N PRO A 348 19.97 -7.40 -5.89
CA PRO A 348 21.37 -7.02 -5.76
C PRO A 348 21.93 -7.45 -4.41
N PHE A 349 23.25 -7.46 -4.29
CA PHE A 349 23.92 -7.53 -2.99
C PHE A 349 23.95 -6.13 -2.34
N GLY A 350 23.47 -6.01 -1.11
CA GLY A 350 23.41 -4.74 -0.39
C GLY A 350 21.96 -4.23 -0.20
N ARG A 351 21.82 -2.95 0.10
CA ARG A 351 20.51 -2.33 0.34
C ARG A 351 20.05 -1.61 -0.92
N PRO A 352 18.96 -2.04 -1.54
CA PRO A 352 18.47 -1.44 -2.79
C PRO A 352 18.05 0.03 -2.68
N ASP A 353 17.71 0.48 -1.50
CA ASP A 353 17.29 1.86 -1.23
C ASP A 353 18.28 2.58 -0.30
N ILE A 354 19.54 2.60 -0.72
CA ILE A 354 20.67 3.14 0.09
C ILE A 354 20.52 4.63 0.39
N ASN A 355 19.84 5.38 -0.44
CA ASN A 355 19.60 6.81 -0.28
C ASN A 355 18.38 7.14 0.57
N TYR A 356 17.74 6.12 1.13
CA TYR A 356 16.62 6.30 2.03
C TYR A 356 17.12 6.93 3.34
N ASP A 357 16.50 8.03 3.74
CA ASP A 357 16.71 8.63 5.05
C ASP A 357 16.21 7.62 6.11
N LEU A 358 17.09 7.20 7.02
CA LEU A 358 16.91 6.16 8.05
C LEU A 358 15.62 6.26 8.91
N ARG A 359 14.68 7.09 8.51
CA ARG A 359 13.33 7.20 9.08
C ARG A 359 12.35 6.13 8.61
N GLY A 360 12.75 5.25 7.71
CA GLY A 360 11.94 4.13 7.22
C GLY A 360 12.06 2.85 8.04
N PRO A 361 11.37 1.80 7.65
CA PRO A 361 11.43 0.51 8.33
C PRO A 361 12.84 -0.08 8.25
N GLU A 362 13.37 -0.48 9.40
CA GLU A 362 14.66 -1.15 9.51
C GLU A 362 14.49 -2.66 9.51
N VAL A 363 15.46 -3.36 8.94
CA VAL A 363 15.64 -4.81 9.09
C VAL A 363 16.96 -5.10 9.77
N ASP A 364 16.92 -6.00 10.74
CA ASP A 364 18.07 -6.33 11.60
C ASP A 364 19.07 -7.28 10.93
N TYR A 365 18.70 -7.89 9.80
CA TYR A 365 19.50 -8.90 9.11
C TYR A 365 20.18 -8.38 7.85
N PHE A 366 21.19 -9.09 7.42
CA PHE A 366 21.84 -8.86 6.13
C PHE A 366 20.80 -9.08 5.02
N HIS A 367 20.46 -8.02 4.29
CA HIS A 367 19.16 -7.87 3.68
C HIS A 367 18.84 -8.88 2.58
N ASN A 368 19.64 -9.05 1.58
CA ASN A 368 19.22 -9.68 0.33
C ASN A 368 19.95 -10.97 -0.07
N ILE A 369 20.57 -11.64 0.88
CA ILE A 369 21.06 -13.01 0.69
C ILE A 369 19.98 -14.06 0.95
N HIS A 370 18.77 -13.62 1.32
CA HIS A 370 17.66 -14.51 1.61
C HIS A 370 16.98 -14.99 0.32
N PRO A 371 16.50 -16.24 0.29
CA PRO A 371 15.65 -16.73 -0.80
C PRO A 371 14.28 -16.03 -0.80
N ALA A 372 13.46 -16.29 -1.81
CA ALA A 372 12.04 -15.97 -1.76
C ALA A 372 11.29 -17.03 -0.93
N PRO A 373 10.77 -16.70 0.26
CA PRO A 373 10.08 -17.68 1.10
C PRO A 373 8.59 -17.73 0.77
N ILE A 374 8.05 -18.95 0.67
CA ILE A 374 6.62 -19.25 0.56
C ILE A 374 6.30 -20.21 1.70
N CYS A 375 5.72 -19.67 2.78
CA CYS A 375 5.64 -20.40 4.04
C CYS A 375 4.25 -20.31 4.67
N GLY A 376 3.58 -21.47 4.80
CA GLY A 376 2.45 -21.67 5.68
C GLY A 376 2.89 -21.87 7.13
N ILE A 377 2.02 -22.45 7.94
CA ILE A 377 2.30 -22.85 9.33
C ILE A 377 1.83 -24.28 9.58
N PRO A 378 2.35 -24.98 10.60
CA PRO A 378 1.93 -26.34 10.92
C PRO A 378 0.41 -26.46 11.04
N GLY A 379 -0.16 -27.43 10.31
CA GLY A 379 -1.62 -27.68 10.28
C GLY A 379 -2.45 -26.73 9.42
N HIS A 380 -1.86 -25.61 8.93
CA HIS A 380 -2.51 -24.65 8.04
C HIS A 380 -1.59 -24.36 6.84
N PRO A 381 -1.59 -25.24 5.81
CA PRO A 381 -0.76 -25.04 4.63
C PRO A 381 -1.30 -23.94 3.74
N ILE A 382 -0.43 -23.32 2.96
CA ILE A 382 -0.83 -22.54 1.77
C ILE A 382 -1.29 -23.54 0.71
N GLU A 383 -2.41 -23.26 0.02
CA GLU A 383 -2.99 -24.23 -0.92
C GLU A 383 -3.00 -23.72 -2.36
N ASN A 384 -2.66 -24.61 -3.31
CA ASN A 384 -2.76 -24.36 -4.75
C ASN A 384 -1.97 -23.11 -5.21
N VAL A 385 -0.64 -23.23 -5.19
CA VAL A 385 0.28 -22.19 -5.68
C VAL A 385 0.80 -22.57 -7.06
N LEU A 386 0.72 -21.66 -8.01
CA LEU A 386 1.36 -21.77 -9.32
C LEU A 386 2.38 -20.66 -9.49
N LEU A 387 3.64 -21.03 -9.69
CA LEU A 387 4.68 -20.14 -10.20
C LEU A 387 5.01 -20.56 -11.63
N GLU A 388 4.84 -19.66 -12.60
CA GLU A 388 5.05 -19.94 -14.03
C GLU A 388 5.86 -18.83 -14.68
N ASP A 389 6.88 -19.16 -15.48
CA ASP A 389 7.73 -18.22 -16.18
C ASP A 389 8.39 -17.21 -15.20
N ILE A 390 9.07 -17.72 -14.19
CA ILE A 390 9.75 -16.93 -13.17
C ILE A 390 11.26 -16.86 -13.48
N GLU A 391 11.78 -15.65 -13.61
CA GLU A 391 13.22 -15.41 -13.78
C GLU A 391 13.73 -14.53 -12.64
N ILE A 392 14.60 -15.06 -11.78
CA ILE A 392 15.19 -14.31 -10.67
C ILE A 392 16.71 -14.47 -10.69
N GLN A 393 17.41 -13.35 -10.66
CA GLN A 393 18.85 -13.31 -10.41
C GLN A 393 19.07 -12.89 -8.95
N TYR A 394 19.73 -13.77 -8.19
CA TYR A 394 20.12 -13.50 -6.80
C TYR A 394 21.59 -13.08 -6.71
N PRO A 395 21.99 -12.36 -5.65
CA PRO A 395 23.36 -11.92 -5.50
C PRO A 395 24.34 -13.07 -5.19
N GLY A 396 23.89 -14.13 -4.53
CA GLY A 396 24.77 -15.13 -3.94
C GLY A 396 25.54 -14.58 -2.73
N ARG A 397 26.80 -15.02 -2.57
CA ARG A 397 27.73 -14.57 -1.53
C ARG A 397 27.45 -15.05 -0.12
N ALA A 398 26.50 -15.96 0.10
CA ALA A 398 26.41 -16.59 1.41
C ALA A 398 27.72 -17.35 1.69
N THR A 399 28.34 -17.04 2.82
CA THR A 399 29.56 -17.73 3.24
C THR A 399 29.26 -19.21 3.59
N LYS A 400 30.28 -20.04 3.64
CA LYS A 400 30.13 -21.41 4.14
C LYS A 400 29.52 -21.47 5.53
N GLY A 401 29.84 -20.52 6.40
CA GLY A 401 29.27 -20.41 7.72
C GLY A 401 27.76 -20.11 7.69
N MET A 402 27.32 -19.18 6.84
CA MET A 402 25.90 -18.86 6.63
C MET A 402 25.16 -19.99 5.93
N ALA A 403 25.82 -20.69 5.02
CA ALA A 403 25.25 -21.84 4.33
C ALA A 403 25.21 -23.11 5.21
N TYR A 404 25.80 -23.07 6.38
CA TYR A 404 25.95 -24.23 7.26
C TYR A 404 24.71 -24.48 8.12
N MET A 405 23.55 -24.42 7.50
CA MET A 405 22.36 -25.11 8.01
C MET A 405 22.19 -26.39 7.19
N PRO A 406 22.73 -27.52 7.66
CA PRO A 406 22.62 -28.77 6.91
C PRO A 406 21.14 -29.15 6.77
N LEU A 407 20.80 -29.83 5.67
CA LEU A 407 19.41 -30.18 5.35
C LEU A 407 18.71 -30.97 6.46
N TRP A 408 19.48 -31.71 7.28
CA TRP A 408 18.94 -32.42 8.44
C TRP A 408 18.55 -31.54 9.62
N ARG A 409 18.89 -30.24 9.58
CA ARG A 409 18.51 -29.23 10.57
C ARG A 409 17.41 -28.29 10.07
N LYS A 410 16.66 -28.64 9.05
CA LYS A 410 15.53 -27.84 8.56
C LYS A 410 14.55 -27.48 9.67
N GLY A 411 14.28 -28.41 10.60
CA GLY A 411 13.42 -28.15 11.76
C GLY A 411 13.94 -27.07 12.74
N ASP A 412 15.18 -26.62 12.58
CA ASP A 412 15.72 -25.51 13.39
C ASP A 412 15.31 -24.13 12.85
N VAL A 413 14.77 -24.04 11.61
CA VAL A 413 14.19 -22.80 11.11
C VAL A 413 12.93 -22.49 11.91
N PRO A 414 12.87 -21.35 12.61
CA PRO A 414 11.73 -21.03 13.47
C PRO A 414 10.44 -20.87 12.67
N GLU A 415 9.32 -21.34 13.19
CA GLU A 415 8.00 -21.20 12.53
C GLU A 415 7.49 -19.76 12.49
N GLN A 416 7.80 -18.95 13.49
CA GLN A 416 7.40 -17.54 13.60
C GLN A 416 5.89 -17.34 13.39
N ILE A 417 5.06 -18.21 13.97
CA ILE A 417 3.61 -18.30 13.72
C ILE A 417 2.89 -16.98 13.99
N ASP A 418 3.26 -16.30 15.08
CA ASP A 418 2.64 -15.10 15.64
C ASP A 418 3.43 -13.80 15.38
N LYS A 419 4.49 -13.87 14.58
CA LYS A 419 5.38 -12.73 14.37
C LYS A 419 4.92 -11.85 13.21
N TYR A 420 5.40 -10.60 13.25
CA TYR A 420 5.23 -9.67 12.12
C TYR A 420 5.91 -10.27 10.88
N PRO A 421 5.18 -10.42 9.77
CA PRO A 421 5.71 -11.04 8.57
C PRO A 421 6.66 -10.10 7.82
N GLU A 422 7.81 -10.65 7.45
CA GLU A 422 8.80 -10.03 6.58
C GLU A 422 9.66 -11.15 5.99
N PHE A 423 10.15 -11.02 4.77
CA PHE A 423 10.91 -12.09 4.12
C PHE A 423 12.17 -12.52 4.89
N THR A 424 12.69 -11.66 5.75
CA THR A 424 13.83 -11.93 6.64
C THR A 424 13.46 -12.53 7.99
N MET A 425 12.17 -12.72 8.27
CA MET A 425 11.66 -13.10 9.60
C MET A 425 12.18 -14.43 10.15
N PHE A 426 12.57 -15.32 9.25
CA PHE A 426 13.07 -16.65 9.63
C PHE A 426 14.56 -16.67 9.99
N GLY A 427 15.26 -15.57 9.85
CA GLY A 427 16.71 -15.53 9.95
C GLY A 427 17.40 -16.21 8.77
N GLU A 428 18.52 -16.86 9.00
CA GLU A 428 19.26 -17.58 7.96
C GLU A 428 18.44 -18.76 7.44
N LEU A 429 18.30 -18.85 6.12
CA LEU A 429 17.58 -19.91 5.44
C LEU A 429 18.54 -20.84 4.66
N PRO A 430 18.22 -22.14 4.56
CA PRO A 430 19.10 -23.14 3.99
C PRO A 430 19.16 -23.15 2.45
N SER A 431 18.49 -22.24 1.77
CA SER A 431 18.50 -22.11 0.30
C SER A 431 18.86 -20.69 -0.15
N TRP A 432 19.27 -20.54 -1.41
CA TRP A 432 19.53 -19.24 -1.98
C TRP A 432 18.42 -18.72 -2.91
N GLY A 433 17.57 -19.61 -3.46
CA GLY A 433 16.55 -19.25 -4.44
C GLY A 433 15.13 -19.24 -3.88
N LEU A 434 14.57 -20.43 -3.58
CA LEU A 434 13.24 -20.56 -2.97
C LEU A 434 13.32 -21.34 -1.66
N TYR A 435 12.55 -20.91 -0.67
CA TYR A 435 12.30 -21.67 0.55
C TYR A 435 10.80 -21.94 0.68
N LEU A 436 10.42 -23.20 0.60
CA LEU A 436 9.02 -23.65 0.53
C LEU A 436 8.67 -24.45 1.78
N ARG A 437 7.62 -24.05 2.52
CA ARG A 437 7.26 -24.73 3.76
C ARG A 437 5.75 -24.73 4.01
N HIS A 438 5.21 -25.87 4.44
CA HIS A 438 3.79 -26.06 4.71
C HIS A 438 2.90 -25.66 3.54
N ILE A 439 3.01 -26.37 2.42
CA ILE A 439 2.23 -26.06 1.20
C ILE A 439 1.55 -27.35 0.69
N ARG A 440 0.30 -27.21 0.31
CA ARG A 440 -0.46 -28.25 -0.40
C ARG A 440 -0.69 -27.81 -1.84
N ASN A 441 -0.22 -28.62 -2.77
CA ASN A 441 -0.27 -28.40 -4.22
C ASN A 441 0.49 -27.13 -4.66
N ILE A 442 1.78 -27.26 -4.86
CA ILE A 442 2.60 -26.25 -5.54
C ILE A 442 3.09 -26.76 -6.88
N THR A 443 2.95 -25.93 -7.89
CA THR A 443 3.50 -26.16 -9.23
C THR A 443 4.50 -25.08 -9.57
N LEU A 444 5.73 -25.48 -9.89
CA LEU A 444 6.80 -24.66 -10.42
C LEU A 444 6.98 -25.01 -11.90
N LYS A 445 6.73 -24.05 -12.78
CA LYS A 445 6.79 -24.25 -14.24
C LYS A 445 7.67 -23.20 -14.88
N ASN A 446 8.68 -23.63 -15.66
CA ASN A 446 9.63 -22.75 -16.32
C ASN A 446 10.26 -21.74 -15.32
N ILE A 447 10.94 -22.27 -14.30
CA ILE A 447 11.59 -21.47 -13.26
C ILE A 447 13.09 -21.37 -13.59
N LYS A 448 13.56 -20.14 -13.74
CA LYS A 448 14.94 -19.81 -14.02
C LYS A 448 15.52 -18.97 -12.90
N LEU A 449 16.29 -19.60 -12.03
CA LEU A 449 17.01 -18.94 -10.95
C LEU A 449 18.50 -18.93 -11.27
N SER A 450 19.16 -17.82 -11.05
CA SER A 450 20.58 -17.64 -11.31
C SER A 450 21.27 -16.86 -10.19
N LEU A 451 22.58 -17.03 -10.08
CA LEU A 451 23.42 -16.35 -9.11
C LEU A 451 24.37 -15.37 -9.84
N ALA A 452 24.59 -14.21 -9.27
CA ALA A 452 25.62 -13.27 -9.71
C ALA A 452 27.01 -13.72 -9.23
N ASP A 453 27.10 -14.21 -7.99
CA ASP A 453 28.29 -14.79 -7.39
C ASP A 453 27.96 -16.16 -6.77
N ASP A 454 28.99 -16.94 -6.44
CA ASP A 454 28.83 -18.27 -5.84
C ASP A 454 28.04 -18.24 -4.52
N ASP A 455 27.23 -19.27 -4.32
CA ASP A 455 26.52 -19.54 -3.07
C ASP A 455 26.63 -21.02 -2.73
N PHE A 456 26.83 -21.34 -1.47
CA PHE A 456 27.03 -22.72 -1.01
C PHE A 456 25.75 -23.45 -0.67
N ARG A 457 24.62 -22.75 -0.65
CA ARG A 457 23.31 -23.34 -0.34
C ARG A 457 22.68 -23.97 -1.58
N PRO A 458 21.80 -24.96 -1.44
CA PRO A 458 20.99 -25.45 -2.55
C PRO A 458 20.05 -24.35 -3.09
N MET A 459 19.67 -24.47 -4.36
CA MET A 459 18.78 -23.52 -5.04
C MET A 459 17.38 -23.48 -4.41
N ILE A 460 16.81 -24.61 -4.11
CA ILE A 460 15.47 -24.75 -3.53
C ILE A 460 15.55 -25.70 -2.34
N VAL A 461 14.91 -25.33 -1.25
CA VAL A 461 14.67 -26.22 -0.11
C VAL A 461 13.19 -26.23 0.19
N ASP A 462 12.65 -27.43 0.36
CA ASP A 462 11.26 -27.67 0.68
C ASP A 462 11.12 -28.46 1.99
N GLU A 463 10.05 -28.18 2.73
CA GLU A 463 9.71 -28.85 3.98
C GLU A 463 8.19 -28.93 4.13
N ASP A 464 7.66 -30.11 4.45
CA ASP A 464 6.22 -30.35 4.62
C ASP A 464 5.40 -29.89 3.41
N ILE A 465 5.73 -30.44 2.23
CA ILE A 465 5.04 -30.15 0.98
C ILE A 465 4.26 -31.38 0.52
N GLU A 466 2.96 -31.21 0.30
CA GLU A 466 2.09 -32.21 -0.33
C GLU A 466 1.78 -31.76 -1.77
N GLY A 467 2.04 -32.62 -2.74
CA GLY A 467 1.70 -32.34 -4.15
C GLY A 467 2.64 -31.33 -4.82
N PHE A 468 3.95 -31.59 -4.79
CA PHE A 468 4.96 -30.78 -5.46
C PHE A 468 5.16 -31.22 -6.92
N LYS A 469 5.06 -30.26 -7.86
CA LYS A 469 5.33 -30.47 -9.28
C LYS A 469 6.34 -29.43 -9.77
N PHE A 470 7.33 -29.92 -10.55
CA PHE A 470 8.37 -29.06 -11.14
C PHE A 470 8.54 -29.46 -12.61
N PHE A 471 8.35 -28.49 -13.56
CA PHE A 471 8.39 -28.71 -15.00
C PHE A 471 9.35 -27.75 -15.68
#